data_4240b031812f9c1e3b988e3187f4e70c
#
_entry.id   4240b031812f9c1e3b988e3187f4e70c
#
_cell.length_a   1.000
_cell.length_b   1.000
_cell.length_c   1.000
_cell.angle_alpha   90.00
_cell.angle_beta   90.00
_cell.angle_gamma   90.00
#
_symmetry.space_group_name_H-M   'P 1'
#
loop_
_entity.id
_entity.type
_entity.pdbx_description
1 polymer ?
#
loop_
_entity_poly.entity_id
_entity_poly.type
_entity_poly.pdbx_seq_one_letter_code
_entity_poly.pdbx_strand_id
1 'polypeptide(L)' 'MTQDHVKNFEKARDQLFAQRRSLAEALAGGYKKGQTENHIERIVNVQAAIDVIAAAINQEHLAAPAAPAAPAPPEDRWR' A
#
# COMPACT_ATOMS: atom_id res chain seq x y z
N MET A 1 -18.65 10.84 4.35
CA MET A 1 -18.38 9.71 4.16
C MET A 1 -17.11 9.47 3.47
N THR A 2 -16.71 10.27 2.55
CA THR A 2 -15.46 10.09 1.90
C THR A 2 -14.34 10.13 2.88
N GLN A 3 -14.46 10.96 3.87
CA GLN A 3 -13.41 11.06 4.82
C GLN A 3 -13.24 9.82 5.64
N ASP A 4 -14.31 9.11 5.88
CA ASP A 4 -14.21 7.87 6.62
C ASP A 4 -13.42 6.85 5.85
N HIS A 5 -13.62 6.79 4.55
CA HIS A 5 -12.85 5.86 3.74
C HIS A 5 -11.38 6.23 3.73
N VAL A 6 -11.09 7.52 3.62
CA VAL A 6 -9.70 7.95 3.64
C VAL A 6 -9.06 7.60 4.97
N LYS A 7 -9.76 7.81 6.05
CA LYS A 7 -9.20 7.48 7.35
C LYS A 7 -8.95 5.99 7.49
N ASN A 8 -9.85 5.20 6.96
CA ASN A 8 -9.67 3.76 7.01
C ASN A 8 -8.46 3.33 6.19
N PHE A 9 -8.28 3.92 5.03
CA PHE A 9 -7.10 3.61 4.22
C PHE A 9 -5.84 4.06 4.93
N GLU A 10 -5.88 5.20 5.60
CA GLU A 10 -4.71 5.68 6.31
C GLU A 10 -4.35 4.78 7.47
N LYS A 11 -5.35 4.29 8.19
CA LYS A 11 -5.08 3.35 9.27
C LYS A 11 -4.51 2.06 8.73
N ALA A 12 -5.04 1.58 7.64
CA ALA A 12 -4.51 0.36 7.04
C ALA A 12 -3.08 0.56 6.60
N ARG A 13 -2.79 1.73 6.03
CA ARG A 13 -1.43 2.02 5.62
C ARG A 13 -0.48 2.03 6.80
N ASP A 14 -0.91 2.63 7.91
CA ASP A 14 -0.06 2.70 9.08
C ASP A 14 0.21 1.31 9.64
N GLN A 15 -0.78 0.44 9.61
CA GLN A 15 -0.57 -0.93 10.02
C GLN A 15 0.43 -1.63 9.12
N LEU A 16 0.34 -1.39 7.85
CA LEU A 16 1.27 -1.99 6.90
C LEU A 16 2.67 -1.45 7.09
N PHE A 17 2.81 -0.17 7.40
CA PHE A 17 4.12 0.38 7.72
C PHE A 17 4.71 -0.32 8.95
N ALA A 18 3.89 -0.56 9.95
CA ALA A 18 4.38 -1.24 11.15
C ALA A 18 4.81 -2.66 10.82
N GLN A 19 4.04 -3.35 10.01
CA GLN A 19 4.42 -4.69 9.59
C GLN A 19 5.71 -4.68 8.80
N ARG A 20 5.88 -3.69 7.93
CA ARG A 20 7.09 -3.61 7.12
C ARG A 20 8.31 -3.42 8.01
N ARG A 21 8.20 -2.57 9.03
CA ARG A 21 9.31 -2.36 9.94
C ARG A 21 9.65 -3.64 10.70
N SER A 22 8.63 -4.32 11.15
CA SER A 22 8.82 -5.56 11.87
C SER A 22 9.52 -6.60 11.02
N LEU A 23 9.11 -6.71 9.77
CA LEU A 23 9.74 -7.65 8.85
C LEU A 23 11.16 -7.25 8.54
N ALA A 24 11.42 -5.96 8.42
CA ALA A 24 12.78 -5.50 8.18
C ALA A 24 13.68 -5.83 9.36
N GLU A 25 13.16 -5.69 10.56
CA GLU A 25 13.94 -6.05 11.74
C GLU A 25 14.24 -7.53 11.74
N ALA A 26 13.26 -8.32 11.39
CA ALA A 26 13.49 -9.77 11.35
C ALA A 26 14.54 -10.12 10.32
N LEU A 27 14.51 -9.47 9.17
CA LEU A 27 15.48 -9.75 8.14
C LEU A 27 16.87 -9.27 8.53
N ALA A 28 16.95 -8.14 9.22
CA ALA A 28 18.22 -7.62 9.66
C ALA A 28 18.88 -8.49 10.71
N GLY A 29 18.08 -9.33 11.35
CA GLY A 29 18.64 -10.22 12.37
C GLY A 29 19.42 -11.38 11.81
N GLY A 30 19.45 -11.54 10.51
CA GLY A 30 20.25 -12.58 9.92
C GLY A 30 19.40 -13.65 9.27
N TYR A 31 20.04 -14.43 8.50
CA TYR A 31 19.33 -15.46 7.74
C TYR A 31 18.89 -16.60 8.62
N LYS A 32 17.65 -17.01 8.46
CA LYS A 32 17.13 -18.18 9.14
C LYS A 32 16.38 -18.99 8.12
N LYS A 33 16.85 -20.19 7.93
CA LYS A 33 16.30 -21.02 6.88
C LYS A 33 14.80 -21.18 7.04
N GLY A 34 14.10 -21.00 5.98
CA GLY A 34 12.65 -21.13 5.99
C GLY A 34 11.93 -19.90 6.47
N GLN A 35 12.50 -19.17 7.39
CA GLN A 35 11.85 -17.97 7.90
C GLN A 35 12.21 -16.75 7.10
N THR A 36 13.46 -16.67 6.67
CA THR A 36 13.88 -15.51 5.91
C THR A 36 13.13 -15.43 4.58
N GLU A 37 12.95 -16.55 3.93
CA GLU A 37 12.22 -16.55 2.67
C GLU A 37 10.79 -16.11 2.88
N ASN A 38 10.17 -16.57 3.97
CA ASN A 38 8.81 -16.14 4.27
C ASN A 38 8.75 -14.65 4.54
N HIS A 39 9.73 -14.13 5.25
CA HIS A 39 9.76 -12.71 5.56
C HIS A 39 9.96 -11.88 4.30
N ILE A 40 10.78 -12.37 3.38
CA ILE A 40 10.98 -11.66 2.12
C ILE A 40 9.67 -11.61 1.33
N GLU A 41 8.99 -12.74 1.26
CA GLU A 41 7.74 -12.77 0.54
C GLU A 41 6.73 -11.85 1.18
N ARG A 42 6.67 -11.83 2.49
CA ARG A 42 5.73 -10.97 3.18
C ARG A 42 6.04 -9.50 3.00
N ILE A 43 7.33 -9.13 3.03
CA ILE A 43 7.65 -7.72 2.90
C ILE A 43 7.35 -7.24 1.49
N VAL A 44 7.52 -8.08 0.49
CA VAL A 44 7.13 -7.73 -0.87
C VAL A 44 5.62 -7.52 -0.94
N ASN A 45 4.86 -8.41 -0.32
CA ASN A 45 3.42 -8.28 -0.33
C ASN A 45 2.96 -7.05 0.44
N VAL A 46 3.59 -6.76 1.56
CA VAL A 46 3.24 -5.58 2.34
C VAL A 46 3.54 -4.33 1.53
N GLN A 47 4.68 -4.30 0.86
CA GLN A 47 5.01 -3.12 0.05
C GLN A 47 4.01 -2.94 -1.08
N ALA A 48 3.61 -4.01 -1.74
CA ALA A 48 2.61 -3.92 -2.78
C ALA A 48 1.30 -3.40 -2.23
N ALA A 49 0.92 -3.84 -1.05
CA ALA A 49 -0.31 -3.37 -0.42
C ALA A 49 -0.21 -1.90 -0.06
N ILE A 50 0.95 -1.46 0.42
CA ILE A 50 1.15 -0.05 0.72
C ILE A 50 0.99 0.78 -0.54
N ASP A 51 1.56 0.34 -1.63
CA ASP A 51 1.46 1.07 -2.88
C ASP A 51 0.01 1.17 -3.34
N VAL A 52 -0.72 0.08 -3.23
CA VAL A 52 -2.12 0.08 -3.62
C VAL A 52 -2.94 1.01 -2.74
N ILE A 53 -2.70 0.97 -1.44
CA ILE A 53 -3.46 1.81 -0.54
C ILE A 53 -3.11 3.28 -0.73
N ALA A 54 -1.84 3.57 -0.97
CA ALA A 54 -1.45 4.96 -1.23
C ALA A 54 -2.15 5.47 -2.49
N ALA A 55 -2.24 4.64 -3.50
CA ALA A 55 -2.96 5.03 -4.71
C ALA A 55 -4.43 5.23 -4.42
N ALA A 56 -5.00 4.37 -3.59
CA ALA A 56 -6.41 4.49 -3.24
C ALA A 56 -6.69 5.79 -2.48
N ILE A 57 -5.81 6.13 -1.56
CA ILE A 57 -5.97 7.39 -0.83
C ILE A 57 -5.93 8.56 -1.79
N ASN A 58 -4.99 8.52 -2.70
CA ASN A 58 -4.88 9.59 -3.67
C ASN A 58 -6.13 9.68 -4.54
N GLN A 59 -6.66 8.56 -4.94
CA GLN A 59 -7.87 8.55 -5.73
C GLN A 59 -9.05 9.09 -4.96
N GLU A 60 -9.15 8.78 -3.68
CA GLU A 60 -10.23 9.31 -2.88
C GLU A 60 -10.14 10.82 -2.77
N HIS A 61 -8.92 11.33 -2.60
CA HIS A 61 -8.75 12.77 -2.55
C HIS A 61 -9.13 13.43 -3.87
N LEU A 62 -8.76 12.82 -4.97
CA LEU A 62 -9.07 13.40 -6.25
C LEU A 62 -10.55 13.31 -6.58
N ALA A 63 -11.16 12.25 -6.10
CA ALA A 63 -12.56 12.09 -6.46
C ALA A 63 -13.45 12.88 -5.62
N ALA A 64 -13.00 13.26 -4.54
CA ALA A 64 -13.89 13.89 -3.64
C ALA A 64 -14.71 14.93 -4.23
N PRO A 65 -14.27 15.88 -4.75
CA PRO A 65 -15.09 16.92 -5.20
C PRO A 65 -15.57 16.68 -6.49
N ALA A 66 -16.18 16.01 -6.73
CA ALA A 66 -16.77 16.00 -7.94
C ALA A 66 -15.88 15.80 -9.00
N ALA A 67 -15.18 15.18 -8.92
CA ALA A 67 -14.36 15.03 -9.88
C ALA A 67 -14.80 14.54 -11.03
N PRO A 68 -15.05 15.11 -11.76
CA PRO A 68 -15.58 14.69 -12.86
C PRO A 68 -14.69 13.94 -13.61
N ALA A 69 -14.72 13.84 -14.33
CA ALA A 69 -14.15 13.38 -15.32
C ALA A 69 -12.86 13.02 -15.25
N ALA A 70 -12.72 12.25 -14.84
CA ALA A 70 -11.59 11.86 -14.81
C ALA A 70 -11.06 11.51 -16.00
N PRO A 71 -10.21 11.81 -16.29
CA PRO A 71 -9.71 11.60 -17.42
C PRO A 71 -9.25 10.35 -17.65
N ALA A 72 -9.14 10.19 -18.57
CA ALA A 72 -8.82 9.15 -19.00
C ALA A 72 -7.68 8.59 -18.60
N PRO A 73 -7.68 7.63 -18.35
CA PRO A 73 -6.64 7.13 -17.97
C PRO A 73 -5.83 6.70 -18.91
N PRO A 74 -5.00 6.57 -18.70
CA PRO A 74 -4.14 6.25 -19.49
C PRO A 74 -4.02 4.92 -19.84
N GLU A 75 -4.91 4.42 -20.30
CA GLU A 75 -4.75 3.23 -20.79
C GLU A 75 -3.68 3.19 -21.74
N ASP A 76 -3.38 4.23 -22.33
CA ASP A 76 -2.37 4.25 -23.30
C ASP A 76 -1.08 3.84 -22.75
N ARG A 77 -0.86 4.06 -21.56
CA ARG A 77 0.32 3.73 -21.05
C ARG A 77 0.54 2.27 -21.01
N TRP A 78 -0.44 1.52 -21.07
CA TRP A 78 -0.29 0.14 -20.97
C TRP A 78 0.03 -0.46 -22.30
N ARG A 79 0.02 0.25 -23.32
CA ARG A 79 0.24 -0.31 -24.59
C ARG A 79 1.61 -0.09 -25.06
#